data_addbdd1be7c364b0b920ae7f6d001526
#
_entry.id   addbdd1be7c364b0b920ae7f6d001526
#
_cell.length_a   1.000
_cell.length_b   1.000
_cell.length_c   1.000
_cell.angle_alpha   90.00
_cell.angle_beta   90.00
_cell.angle_gamma   90.00
#
_symmetry.space_group_name_H-M   'P 1'
#
loop_
_entity.id
_entity.type
_entity.pdbx_description
1 polymer ?
#
loop_
_entity_poly.entity_id
_entity_poly.type
_entity_poly.pdbx_seq_one_letter_code
_entity_poly.pdbx_strand_id
1 'polypeptide(L)'
;MKFAIIGGDLRIIKLAKMLAREQNEIFVYGLEKAEELKNNPNIKHCESIKKAIQEVEIVIGPIPFSSNGKTINMPFSDKEVTIREMMHVINAKVLIAGGIIPEVYEMANDEYIEIIDIMKREELAVLNTIATAEGTLQIA
;
A
#
# COMPACT_ATOMS: atom_id res chain seq x y z
N MET A 1 0.05 16.53 2.89
CA MET A 1 -0.90 15.41 2.92
C MET A 1 -0.35 14.30 3.83
N LYS A 2 -1.22 13.54 4.43
CA LYS A 2 -0.83 12.46 5.33
C LYS A 2 -1.06 11.10 4.68
N PHE A 3 -0.02 10.28 4.64
CA PHE A 3 -0.08 8.92 4.12
C PHE A 3 0.30 7.93 5.21
N ALA A 4 -0.29 6.75 5.16
CA ALA A 4 0.20 5.62 5.94
C ALA A 4 0.81 4.60 4.98
N ILE A 5 1.94 4.03 5.34
CA ILE A 5 2.58 2.97 4.57
C ILE A 5 2.72 1.76 5.47
N ILE A 6 2.13 0.66 5.07
CA ILE A 6 2.08 -0.57 5.86
C ILE A 6 2.86 -1.66 5.13
N GLY A 7 3.96 -2.10 5.72
CA GLY A 7 4.79 -3.15 5.15
C GLY A 7 5.42 -2.79 3.82
N GLY A 8 5.76 -3.81 3.04
CA GLY A 8 6.32 -3.64 1.71
C GLY A 8 7.79 -3.94 1.60
N ASP A 9 8.27 -3.93 0.37
CA ASP A 9 9.67 -4.21 0.01
C ASP A 9 10.44 -2.92 -0.31
N LEU A 10 11.58 -3.05 -0.97
CA LEU A 10 12.43 -1.91 -1.33
C LEU A 10 11.71 -0.87 -2.18
N ARG A 11 10.78 -1.27 -3.01
CA ARG A 11 10.01 -0.34 -3.85
C ARG A 11 9.18 0.60 -2.99
N ILE A 12 8.57 0.06 -1.95
CA ILE A 12 7.76 0.83 -1.00
C ILE A 12 8.65 1.76 -0.17
N ILE A 13 9.83 1.30 0.23
CA ILE A 13 10.78 2.14 0.95
C ILE A 13 11.18 3.34 0.10
N LYS A 14 11.46 3.15 -1.18
CA LYS A 14 11.77 4.24 -2.09
C LYS A 14 10.62 5.21 -2.24
N LEU A 15 9.40 4.69 -2.33
CA LEU A 15 8.20 5.52 -2.41
C LEU A 15 8.03 6.37 -1.15
N ALA A 16 8.25 5.80 0.03
CA ALA A 16 8.17 6.54 1.27
C ALA A 16 9.15 7.71 1.30
N LYS A 17 10.37 7.48 0.84
CA LYS A 17 11.40 8.53 0.76
C LYS A 17 11.00 9.65 -0.21
N MET A 18 10.44 9.28 -1.35
CA MET A 18 9.98 10.26 -2.35
C MET A 18 8.84 11.12 -1.79
N LEU A 19 7.86 10.51 -1.17
CA LEU A 19 6.72 11.23 -0.59
C LEU A 19 7.17 12.15 0.53
N ALA A 20 8.14 11.73 1.34
CA ALA A 20 8.67 12.55 2.42
C ALA A 20 9.40 13.78 1.89
N ARG A 21 10.08 13.67 0.74
CA ARG A 21 10.76 14.81 0.10
C ARG A 21 9.77 15.88 -0.36
N GLU A 22 8.56 15.49 -0.70
CA GLU A 22 7.51 16.41 -1.16
C GLU A 22 6.74 17.01 0.01
N GLN A 23 7.29 16.97 1.20
CA GLN A 23 6.74 17.56 2.42
C GLN A 23 5.45 16.92 2.91
N ASN A 24 5.22 15.66 2.58
CA ASN A 24 4.13 14.89 3.13
C ASN A 24 4.53 14.28 4.47
N GLU A 25 3.56 14.09 5.35
CA GLU A 25 3.76 13.31 6.57
C GLU A 25 3.47 11.85 6.29
N ILE A 26 4.42 10.99 6.62
CA ILE A 26 4.35 9.56 6.34
C ILE A 26 4.35 8.81 7.67
N PHE A 27 3.31 8.03 7.90
CA PHE A 27 3.21 7.15 9.07
C PHE A 27 3.47 5.73 8.59
N VAL A 28 4.52 5.10 9.10
CA VAL A 28 4.92 3.75 8.66
C VAL A 28 4.71 2.72 9.75
N TYR A 29 4.32 1.53 9.35
CA TYR A 29 4.20 0.38 10.24
C TYR A 29 4.66 -0.86 9.47
N GLY A 30 5.41 -1.74 10.16
CA GLY A 30 5.92 -2.95 9.51
C GLY A 30 7.17 -2.72 8.68
N LEU A 31 7.91 -1.64 8.95
CA LEU A 31 9.16 -1.31 8.25
C LEU A 31 10.29 -1.03 9.25
N GLU A 32 10.29 -1.70 10.40
CA GLU A 32 11.26 -1.47 11.47
C GLU A 32 12.70 -1.75 11.04
N LYS A 33 12.89 -2.69 10.12
CA LYS A 33 14.23 -3.07 9.63
C LYS A 33 14.72 -2.20 8.48
N ALA A 34 13.90 -1.26 8.02
CA ALA A 34 14.28 -0.36 6.94
C ALA A 34 15.08 0.82 7.48
N GLU A 35 16.38 0.65 7.58
CA GLU A 35 17.29 1.68 8.10
C GLU A 35 17.20 2.99 7.33
N GLU A 36 16.92 2.94 6.03
CA GLU A 36 16.82 4.12 5.18
C GLU A 36 15.72 5.08 5.59
N LEU A 37 14.71 4.61 6.31
CA LEU A 37 13.59 5.44 6.74
C LEU A 37 13.79 6.06 8.13
N LYS A 38 14.86 5.68 8.81
CA LYS A 38 15.18 6.25 10.12
C LYS A 38 15.80 7.64 9.94
N ASN A 39 15.64 8.47 10.95
CA ASN A 39 16.18 9.83 10.97
C ASN A 39 15.57 10.78 9.92
N ASN A 40 14.43 10.44 9.35
CA ASN A 40 13.70 11.34 8.47
C ASN A 40 12.57 12.02 9.26
N PRO A 41 12.59 13.36 9.38
CA PRO A 41 11.60 14.05 10.21
C PRO A 41 10.16 13.96 9.68
N ASN A 42 10.00 13.65 8.40
CA ASN A 42 8.68 13.51 7.79
C ASN A 42 8.13 12.07 7.84
N ILE A 43 8.93 11.13 8.34
CA ILE A 43 8.54 9.72 8.45
C ILE A 43 8.47 9.33 9.92
N LYS A 44 7.29 8.90 10.37
CA LYS A 44 7.07 8.47 11.75
C LYS A 44 6.79 6.98 11.79
N HIS A 45 7.59 6.26 12.56
CA HIS A 45 7.39 4.83 12.80
C HIS A 45 6.38 4.64 13.92
N CYS A 46 5.27 3.99 13.61
CA CYS A 46 4.18 3.79 14.57
C CYS A 46 4.30 2.45 15.27
N GLU A 47 3.87 2.40 16.53
CA GLU A 47 3.92 1.20 17.35
C GLU A 47 2.83 0.19 17.01
N SER A 48 1.73 0.65 16.44
CA SER A 48 0.60 -0.19 16.08
C SER A 48 0.04 0.23 14.72
N ILE A 49 -0.60 -0.73 14.06
CA ILE A 49 -1.22 -0.43 12.77
C ILE A 49 -2.37 0.58 12.93
N LYS A 50 -3.08 0.52 14.03
CA LYS A 50 -4.15 1.47 14.31
C LYS A 50 -3.62 2.91 14.37
N LYS A 51 -2.50 3.13 15.03
CA LYS A 51 -1.90 4.46 15.11
C LYS A 51 -1.44 4.97 13.75
N ALA A 52 -0.98 4.07 12.90
CA ALA A 52 -0.51 4.45 11.57
C ALA A 52 -1.64 4.90 10.66
N ILE A 53 -2.81 4.25 10.73
CA ILE A 53 -3.87 4.42 9.73
C ILE A 53 -5.11 5.20 10.21
N GLN A 54 -5.18 5.57 11.48
CA GLN A 54 -6.39 6.18 12.03
C GLN A 54 -6.66 7.62 11.58
N GLU A 55 -5.64 8.36 11.18
CA GLU A 55 -5.76 9.78 10.84
C GLU A 55 -5.32 10.12 9.43
N VAL A 56 -5.20 9.13 8.56
CA VAL A 56 -4.73 9.33 7.20
C VAL A 56 -5.87 9.12 6.20
N GLU A 57 -5.77 9.79 5.06
CA GLU A 57 -6.74 9.63 3.99
C GLU A 57 -6.36 8.51 3.03
N ILE A 58 -5.05 8.27 2.87
CA ILE A 58 -4.52 7.28 1.93
C ILE A 58 -3.63 6.30 2.68
N VAL A 59 -3.93 5.02 2.53
CA VAL A 59 -3.10 3.93 3.05
C VAL A 59 -2.46 3.22 1.86
N ILE A 60 -1.15 3.06 1.92
CA ILE A 60 -0.38 2.34 0.91
C ILE A 60 0.09 1.03 1.51
N GLY A 61 -0.36 -0.06 0.93
CA GLY A 61 0.02 -1.41 1.33
C GLY A 61 1.09 -2.00 0.43
N PRO A 62 1.55 -3.20 0.74
CA PRO A 62 2.62 -3.84 -0.01
C PRO A 62 2.16 -4.42 -1.35
N ILE A 63 3.13 -4.77 -2.19
CA ILE A 63 2.95 -5.42 -3.48
C ILE A 63 3.84 -6.66 -3.50
N PRO A 64 3.29 -7.88 -3.47
CA PRO A 64 1.88 -8.23 -3.28
C PRO A 64 1.39 -7.87 -1.87
N PHE A 65 0.10 -7.63 -1.77
CA PHE A 65 -0.51 -7.25 -0.49
C PHE A 65 -0.34 -8.33 0.57
N SER A 66 -0.48 -9.59 0.13
CA SER A 66 -0.27 -10.75 0.99
C SER A 66 0.32 -11.89 0.17
N SER A 67 1.24 -12.65 0.78
CA SER A 67 1.81 -13.84 0.17
C SER A 67 1.05 -15.11 0.54
N ASN A 68 0.26 -15.11 1.61
CA ASN A 68 -0.47 -16.28 2.09
C ASN A 68 -2.00 -16.11 2.12
N GLY A 69 -2.48 -14.93 1.74
CA GLY A 69 -3.91 -14.62 1.76
C GLY A 69 -4.49 -14.30 3.13
N LYS A 70 -3.67 -14.28 4.17
CA LYS A 70 -4.13 -14.05 5.55
C LYS A 70 -3.43 -12.88 6.23
N THR A 71 -2.11 -12.76 6.03
CA THR A 71 -1.33 -11.71 6.67
C THR A 71 -0.77 -10.74 5.62
N ILE A 72 -0.55 -9.51 6.04
CA ILE A 72 0.02 -8.47 5.20
C ILE A 72 1.50 -8.75 5.01
N ASN A 73 1.99 -8.57 3.78
CA ASN A 73 3.37 -8.83 3.43
C ASN A 73 4.29 -7.76 4.00
N MET A 74 5.04 -8.10 5.06
CA MET A 74 5.93 -7.16 5.76
C MET A 74 7.34 -7.74 5.90
N PRO A 75 8.13 -7.83 4.81
CA PRO A 75 9.45 -8.45 4.87
C PRO A 75 10.48 -7.69 5.73
N PHE A 76 10.27 -6.41 5.99
CA PHE A 76 11.16 -5.60 6.84
C PHE A 76 10.67 -5.50 8.28
N SER A 77 9.86 -6.44 8.73
CA SER A 77 9.34 -6.49 10.09
C SER A 77 9.32 -7.90 10.62
N ASP A 78 9.49 -8.04 11.94
CA ASP A 78 9.28 -9.32 12.62
C ASP A 78 7.85 -9.44 13.14
N LYS A 79 7.07 -8.38 12.99
CA LYS A 79 5.67 -8.39 13.40
C LYS A 79 4.79 -8.98 12.32
N GLU A 80 3.62 -9.45 12.72
CA GLU A 80 2.65 -10.04 11.81
C GLU A 80 1.29 -9.39 12.06
N VAL A 81 0.65 -8.94 10.99
CA VAL A 81 -0.68 -8.33 11.05
C VAL A 81 -1.57 -9.05 10.05
N THR A 82 -2.75 -9.47 10.47
CA THR A 82 -3.70 -10.08 9.56
C THR A 82 -4.40 -9.01 8.72
N ILE A 83 -4.85 -9.41 7.54
CA ILE A 83 -5.63 -8.54 6.67
C ILE A 83 -6.88 -8.06 7.40
N ARG A 84 -7.52 -8.94 8.16
CA ARG A 84 -8.73 -8.60 8.93
C ARG A 84 -8.46 -7.54 9.99
N GLU A 85 -7.33 -7.65 10.69
CA GLU A 85 -6.95 -6.65 11.69
C GLU A 85 -6.81 -5.27 11.07
N MET A 86 -6.12 -5.19 9.94
CA MET A 86 -5.96 -3.93 9.23
C MET A 86 -7.30 -3.38 8.75
N MET A 87 -8.11 -4.20 8.08
CA MET A 87 -9.39 -3.77 7.54
C MET A 87 -10.40 -3.41 8.63
N HIS A 88 -10.24 -3.97 9.83
CA HIS A 88 -11.10 -3.63 10.95
C HIS A 88 -10.83 -2.24 11.53
N VAL A 89 -9.58 -1.79 11.47
CA VAL A 89 -9.19 -0.49 12.05
C VAL A 89 -8.99 0.61 11.01
N ILE A 90 -9.01 0.27 9.73
CA ILE A 90 -8.77 1.25 8.67
C ILE A 90 -9.89 2.28 8.61
N ASN A 91 -9.51 3.55 8.53
CA ASN A 91 -10.45 4.67 8.44
C ASN A 91 -10.04 5.61 7.31
N ALA A 92 -9.31 5.10 6.33
CA ALA A 92 -8.87 5.86 5.19
C ALA A 92 -9.94 5.90 4.11
N LYS A 93 -9.81 6.84 3.18
CA LYS A 93 -10.69 6.92 2.01
C LYS A 93 -10.22 6.02 0.89
N VAL A 94 -8.91 5.78 0.81
CA VAL A 94 -8.29 5.03 -0.29
C VAL A 94 -7.24 4.07 0.25
N LEU A 95 -7.25 2.85 -0.25
CA LEU A 95 -6.21 1.85 -0.01
C LEU A 95 -5.56 1.51 -1.35
N ILE A 96 -4.25 1.74 -1.44
CA ILE A 96 -3.45 1.44 -2.63
C ILE A 96 -2.51 0.29 -2.31
N ALA A 97 -2.57 -0.78 -3.08
CA ALA A 97 -1.69 -1.94 -2.90
C ALA A 97 -1.67 -2.75 -4.19
N GLY A 98 -1.07 -3.92 -4.21
CA GLY A 98 -1.03 -4.79 -5.38
C GLY A 98 -1.36 -6.22 -5.02
N GLY A 99 -2.08 -6.93 -5.91
CA GLY A 99 -2.47 -8.31 -5.67
C GLY A 99 -3.49 -8.45 -4.57
N ILE A 100 -4.47 -7.58 -4.54
CA ILE A 100 -5.48 -7.55 -3.48
C ILE A 100 -6.52 -8.65 -3.71
N ILE A 101 -6.78 -9.44 -2.66
CA ILE A 101 -7.74 -10.56 -2.73
C ILE A 101 -9.19 -10.08 -2.67
N PRO A 102 -10.14 -10.86 -3.23
CA PRO A 102 -11.56 -10.46 -3.26
C PRO A 102 -12.17 -10.13 -1.91
N GLU A 103 -11.77 -10.81 -0.85
CA GLU A 103 -12.29 -10.56 0.50
C GLU A 103 -12.06 -9.13 0.96
N VAL A 104 -10.94 -8.54 0.56
CA VAL A 104 -10.60 -7.16 0.92
C VAL A 104 -11.56 -6.18 0.26
N TYR A 105 -11.95 -6.44 -0.98
CA TYR A 105 -12.92 -5.61 -1.68
C TYR A 105 -14.27 -5.60 -0.99
N GLU A 106 -14.69 -6.76 -0.49
CA GLU A 106 -15.94 -6.88 0.25
C GLU A 106 -15.91 -6.08 1.56
N MET A 107 -14.80 -6.21 2.31
CA MET A 107 -14.59 -5.45 3.53
C MET A 107 -14.54 -3.95 3.29
N ALA A 108 -13.85 -3.53 2.24
CA ALA A 108 -13.70 -2.13 1.88
C ALA A 108 -15.04 -1.52 1.45
N ASN A 109 -15.87 -2.29 0.78
CA ASN A 109 -17.17 -1.82 0.33
C ASN A 109 -18.09 -1.49 1.52
N ASP A 110 -18.04 -2.29 2.58
CA ASP A 110 -18.79 -2.05 3.81
C ASP A 110 -18.35 -0.76 4.52
N GLU A 111 -17.08 -0.38 4.37
CA GLU A 111 -16.50 0.80 5.01
C GLU A 111 -16.37 2.00 4.07
N TYR A 112 -16.89 1.91 2.86
CA TYR A 112 -16.80 2.96 1.84
C TYR A 112 -15.37 3.36 1.48
N ILE A 113 -14.47 2.38 1.44
CA ILE A 113 -13.06 2.60 1.09
C ILE A 113 -12.84 2.25 -0.38
N GLU A 114 -12.25 3.16 -1.14
CA GLU A 114 -11.85 2.90 -2.51
C GLU A 114 -10.56 2.09 -2.52
N ILE A 115 -10.55 1.02 -3.33
CA ILE A 115 -9.34 0.19 -3.48
C ILE A 115 -8.75 0.41 -4.86
N ILE A 116 -7.44 0.67 -4.88
CA ILE A 116 -6.67 0.78 -6.11
C ILE A 116 -5.64 -0.34 -6.11
N ASP A 117 -5.79 -1.30 -7.02
CA ASP A 117 -4.85 -2.40 -7.16
C ASP A 117 -3.90 -2.09 -8.31
N ILE A 118 -2.66 -1.78 -7.99
CA ILE A 118 -1.64 -1.37 -8.96
C ILE A 118 -1.30 -2.51 -9.92
N MET A 119 -1.32 -3.75 -9.46
CA MET A 119 -1.03 -4.90 -10.33
C MET A 119 -2.06 -5.06 -11.45
N LYS A 120 -3.32 -4.80 -11.16
CA LYS A 120 -4.36 -4.83 -12.18
C LYS A 120 -4.15 -3.76 -13.23
N ARG A 121 -3.70 -2.58 -12.82
CA ARG A 121 -3.39 -1.49 -13.75
C ARG A 121 -2.21 -1.82 -14.64
N GLU A 122 -1.18 -2.47 -14.09
CA GLU A 122 -0.03 -2.92 -14.88
C GLU A 122 -0.43 -3.95 -15.92
N GLU A 123 -1.29 -4.90 -15.56
CA GLU A 123 -1.80 -5.88 -16.49
C GLU A 123 -2.55 -5.21 -17.66
N LEU A 124 -3.38 -4.23 -17.36
CA LEU A 124 -4.10 -3.49 -18.40
C LEU A 124 -3.14 -2.72 -19.30
N ALA A 125 -2.11 -2.10 -18.72
CA ALA A 125 -1.11 -1.37 -19.49
C ALA A 125 -0.35 -2.29 -20.45
N VAL A 126 0.04 -3.47 -19.98
CA VAL A 126 0.73 -4.47 -20.81
C VAL A 126 -0.18 -4.94 -21.95
N LEU A 127 -1.44 -5.24 -21.66
CA LEU A 127 -2.39 -5.66 -22.68
C LEU A 127 -2.62 -4.57 -23.73
N ASN A 128 -2.73 -3.32 -23.31
CA ASN A 128 -2.88 -2.20 -24.21
C ASN A 128 -1.64 -2.04 -25.11
N THR A 129 -0.45 -2.23 -24.56
CA THR A 129 0.79 -2.17 -25.31
C THR A 129 0.85 -3.25 -26.37
N ILE A 130 0.44 -4.47 -26.04
CA ILE A 130 0.40 -5.58 -27.00
C ILE A 130 -0.57 -5.26 -28.14
N ALA A 131 -1.76 -4.79 -27.82
CA ALA A 131 -2.75 -4.42 -28.83
C ALA A 131 -2.22 -3.32 -29.76
N THR A 132 -1.53 -2.34 -29.22
CA THR A 132 -0.93 -1.26 -30.02
C THR A 132 0.18 -1.78 -30.93
N ALA A 133 1.02 -2.68 -30.41
CA ALA A 133 2.11 -3.28 -31.17
C ALA A 133 1.60 -4.09 -32.37
N GLU A 134 0.43 -4.71 -32.24
CA GLU A 134 -0.22 -5.46 -33.34
C GLU A 134 -0.94 -4.54 -34.31
N GLY A 135 -1.02 -3.26 -34.03
CA GLY A 135 -1.68 -2.29 -34.89
C GLY A 135 -3.19 -2.33 -34.88
N THR A 136 -3.78 -3.06 -33.94
CA THR A 136 -5.22 -3.24 -33.86
C THR A 136 -5.94 -2.10 -33.14
N LEU A 137 -5.27 -1.51 -32.16
CA LEU A 137 -5.83 -0.42 -31.36
C LEU A 137 -4.74 0.54 -30.93
N GLN A 138 -5.11 1.81 -30.88
CA GLN A 138 -4.27 2.81 -30.25
C GLN A 138 -4.97 3.27 -28.98
N ILE A 139 -4.41 2.87 -27.86
CA ILE A 139 -4.93 3.20 -26.56
C ILE A 139 -3.92 4.14 -25.90
N ALA A 140 -4.38 5.33 -25.63
CA ALA A 140 -3.52 6.34 -25.01
C ALA A 140 -3.29 6.04 -23.54
#